data_f3b5f9a887ef98c1cc6362486b99e33d
#
_entry.id   f3b5f9a887ef98c1cc6362486b99e33d
#
_cell.length_a   1.000
_cell.length_b   1.000
_cell.length_c   1.000
_cell.angle_alpha   90.00
_cell.angle_beta   90.00
_cell.angle_gamma   90.00
#
_symmetry.space_group_name_H-M   'P 1'
#
loop_
_entity.id
_entity.type
_entity.pdbx_description
1 polymer ?
#
loop_
_entity_poly.entity_id
_entity_poly.type
_entity_poly.pdbx_seq_one_letter_code
_entity_poly.pdbx_strand_id
1 'polypeptide(L)'
;MRKEIPVQSDVIRSVPLSGIEVGRESAEMCTLAKLFNGFANSTRLSILLLLVQRGEMKVGELVDELGAPQPRVSDHLRCLAWCGYVQVRREGRNAYYAVADERVMRILELGEELLQENLEYLEACDDIDKGC
;
A
#
# COMPACT_ATOMS: atom_id res chain seq x y z
N MET A 1 5.80 -5.83 13.63
CA MET A 1 6.94 -4.97 14.01
C MET A 1 7.49 -4.30 12.76
N ARG A 2 7.55 -3.02 12.78
CA ARG A 2 8.06 -2.25 11.65
C ARG A 2 9.57 -2.43 11.54
N LYS A 3 10.02 -2.83 10.36
CA LYS A 3 11.44 -2.98 10.09
C LYS A 3 12.05 -1.59 9.86
N GLU A 4 13.08 -1.26 10.63
CA GLU A 4 13.80 -0.01 10.39
C GLU A 4 14.53 -0.11 9.07
N ILE A 5 14.19 0.79 8.15
CA ILE A 5 14.87 0.91 6.87
C ILE A 5 15.89 2.02 7.03
N PRO A 6 17.16 1.79 6.66
CA PRO A 6 18.13 2.89 6.62
C PRO A 6 17.59 3.96 5.68
N VAL A 7 17.21 5.08 6.23
CA VAL A 7 16.61 6.15 5.46
C VAL A 7 17.71 6.91 4.75
N GLN A 8 17.83 6.69 3.45
CA GLN A 8 18.66 7.53 2.60
C GLN A 8 18.01 8.87 2.29
N SER A 9 16.88 9.18 2.92
CA SER A 9 16.02 10.24 2.45
C SER A 9 15.38 11.07 3.56
N ASP A 10 16.19 11.51 4.53
CA ASP A 10 15.77 12.61 5.40
C ASP A 10 15.38 13.85 4.59
N VAL A 11 15.93 13.97 3.38
CA VAL A 11 15.63 15.03 2.42
C VAL A 11 14.15 14.95 1.97
N ILE A 12 13.61 13.76 1.70
CA ILE A 12 12.24 13.60 1.21
C ILE A 12 11.20 13.88 2.29
N ARG A 13 11.52 13.64 3.56
CA ARG A 13 10.60 13.82 4.68
C ARG A 13 10.15 15.26 4.92
N SER A 14 11.00 16.20 4.56
CA SER A 14 10.79 17.62 4.84
C SER A 14 10.46 18.46 3.63
N VAL A 15 10.44 17.87 2.42
CA VAL A 15 10.19 18.62 1.19
C VAL A 15 8.69 18.64 0.90
N PRO A 16 8.05 19.84 0.83
CA PRO A 16 6.67 19.94 0.38
C PRO A 16 6.57 19.57 -1.10
N LEU A 17 5.37 19.23 -1.55
CA LEU A 17 5.14 18.84 -2.96
C LEU A 17 5.73 19.86 -3.94
N SER A 18 5.60 21.15 -3.62
CA SER A 18 6.13 22.23 -4.47
C SER A 18 7.66 22.26 -4.55
N GLY A 19 8.33 21.59 -3.63
CA GLY A 19 9.79 21.55 -3.57
C GLY A 19 10.40 20.25 -4.06
N ILE A 20 9.56 19.28 -4.47
CA ILE A 20 10.06 18.02 -5.01
C ILE A 20 10.63 18.26 -6.40
N GLU A 21 11.87 17.83 -6.62
CA GLU A 21 12.48 17.89 -7.94
C GLU A 21 11.74 16.96 -8.90
N VAL A 22 11.18 17.57 -9.95
CA VAL A 22 10.42 16.85 -10.97
C VAL A 22 11.34 16.44 -12.10
N GLY A 23 11.46 15.15 -12.30
CA GLY A 23 12.27 14.61 -13.36
C GLY A 23 12.19 13.10 -13.38
N ARG A 24 12.23 12.51 -14.56
CA ARG A 24 12.10 11.06 -14.71
C ARG A 24 13.18 10.28 -13.97
N GLU A 25 14.32 10.89 -13.78
CA GLU A 25 15.46 10.28 -13.10
C GLU A 25 15.73 10.86 -11.70
N SER A 26 14.87 11.77 -11.21
CA SER A 26 15.07 12.30 -9.87
C SER A 26 14.81 11.20 -8.83
N ALA A 27 15.67 11.15 -7.81
CA ALA A 27 15.55 10.17 -6.73
C ALA A 27 14.22 10.34 -5.97
N GLU A 28 13.80 11.58 -5.77
CA GLU A 28 12.54 11.91 -5.11
C GLU A 28 11.35 11.38 -5.91
N MET A 29 11.36 11.58 -7.20
CA MET A 29 10.26 11.14 -8.06
C MET A 29 10.18 9.62 -8.14
N CYS A 30 11.33 8.95 -8.25
CA CYS A 30 11.38 7.48 -8.22
C CYS A 30 10.87 6.93 -6.88
N THR A 31 11.23 7.57 -5.77
CA THR A 31 10.78 7.13 -4.45
C THR A 31 9.29 7.38 -4.26
N LEU A 32 8.78 8.52 -4.69
CA LEU A 32 7.34 8.81 -4.64
C LEU A 32 6.54 7.81 -5.50
N ALA A 33 7.06 7.47 -6.68
CA ALA A 33 6.44 6.46 -7.54
C ALA A 33 6.39 5.09 -6.86
N LYS A 34 7.43 4.69 -6.12
CA LYS A 34 7.43 3.45 -5.33
C LYS A 34 6.35 3.47 -4.25
N LEU A 35 6.13 4.61 -3.62
CA LEU A 35 5.06 4.75 -2.64
C LEU A 35 3.70 4.41 -3.26
N PHE A 36 3.38 5.01 -4.39
CA PHE A 36 2.12 4.74 -5.08
C PHE A 36 2.07 3.33 -5.66
N ASN A 37 3.20 2.80 -6.08
CA ASN A 37 3.27 1.42 -6.58
C ASN A 37 2.92 0.39 -5.50
N GLY A 38 3.13 0.72 -4.24
CA GLY A 38 2.67 -0.10 -3.13
C GLY A 38 1.15 -0.30 -3.12
N PHE A 39 0.40 0.66 -3.65
CA PHE A 39 -1.06 0.58 -3.80
C PHE A 39 -1.49 0.00 -5.15
N ALA A 40 -0.63 -0.03 -6.14
CA ALA A 40 -0.97 -0.35 -7.54
C ALA A 40 -0.98 -1.86 -7.83
N ASN A 41 -1.68 -2.61 -7.00
CA ASN A 41 -1.86 -4.05 -7.17
C ASN A 41 -3.14 -4.47 -6.48
N SER A 42 -4.00 -5.21 -7.17
CA SER A 42 -5.32 -5.60 -6.65
C SER A 42 -5.24 -6.40 -5.36
N THR A 43 -4.29 -7.30 -5.23
CA THR A 43 -4.12 -8.09 -4.01
C THR A 43 -3.70 -7.21 -2.83
N ARG A 44 -2.73 -6.31 -3.03
CA ARG A 44 -2.31 -5.38 -1.98
C ARG A 44 -3.43 -4.43 -1.57
N LEU A 45 -4.15 -3.88 -2.54
CA LEU A 45 -5.33 -3.04 -2.24
C LEU A 45 -6.37 -3.81 -1.44
N SER A 46 -6.67 -5.05 -1.83
CA SER A 46 -7.62 -5.89 -1.12
C SER A 46 -7.20 -6.15 0.32
N ILE A 47 -5.91 -6.42 0.55
CA ILE A 47 -5.36 -6.58 1.90
C ILE A 47 -5.59 -5.31 2.72
N LEU A 48 -5.20 -4.16 2.19
CA LEU A 48 -5.33 -2.89 2.89
C LEU A 48 -6.79 -2.57 3.21
N LEU A 49 -7.69 -2.76 2.25
CA LEU A 49 -9.12 -2.52 2.45
C LEU A 49 -9.72 -3.45 3.51
N LEU A 50 -9.35 -4.73 3.50
CA LEU A 50 -9.79 -5.67 4.53
C LEU A 50 -9.32 -5.23 5.92
N LEU A 51 -8.07 -4.82 6.04
CA LEU A 51 -7.52 -4.35 7.31
C LEU A 51 -8.18 -3.05 7.79
N VAL A 52 -8.53 -2.16 6.87
CA VAL A 52 -9.30 -0.95 7.21
C VAL A 52 -10.71 -1.31 7.68
N GLN A 53 -11.37 -2.23 7.00
CA GLN A 53 -12.77 -2.59 7.29
C GLN A 53 -12.91 -3.43 8.55
N ARG A 54 -12.00 -4.35 8.78
CA ARG A 54 -12.11 -5.35 9.86
C ARG A 54 -11.12 -5.17 11.00
N GLY A 55 -10.18 -4.25 10.83
CA GLY A 55 -9.10 -4.07 11.79
C GLY A 55 -8.04 -5.15 11.66
N GLU A 56 -7.48 -5.57 12.76
CA GLU A 56 -6.37 -6.51 12.82
C GLU A 56 -6.77 -7.91 12.34
N MET A 57 -5.99 -8.50 11.45
CA MET A 57 -6.26 -9.83 10.88
C MET A 57 -5.00 -10.69 10.83
N LYS A 58 -5.19 -12.01 10.95
CA LYS A 58 -4.14 -13.01 10.72
C LYS A 58 -3.98 -13.29 9.23
N VAL A 59 -2.81 -13.80 8.86
CA VAL A 59 -2.54 -14.24 7.46
C VAL A 59 -3.60 -15.23 6.97
N GLY A 60 -3.95 -16.22 7.78
CA GLY A 60 -4.95 -17.23 7.42
C GLY A 60 -6.31 -16.64 7.09
N GLU A 61 -6.73 -15.63 7.85
CA GLU A 61 -7.98 -14.93 7.60
C GLU A 61 -7.94 -14.16 6.27
N LEU A 62 -6.82 -13.50 5.99
CA LEU A 62 -6.61 -12.81 4.72
C LEU A 62 -6.60 -13.78 3.54
N VAL A 63 -5.94 -14.93 3.69
CA VAL A 63 -5.92 -15.99 2.67
C VAL A 63 -7.34 -16.46 2.36
N ASP A 64 -8.14 -16.72 3.39
CA ASP A 64 -9.52 -17.18 3.22
C ASP A 64 -10.39 -16.14 2.50
N GLU A 65 -10.25 -14.88 2.88
CA GLU A 65 -11.03 -13.80 2.26
C GLU A 65 -10.61 -13.50 0.82
N LEU A 66 -9.32 -13.58 0.54
CA LEU A 66 -8.79 -13.23 -0.78
C LEU A 66 -8.83 -14.40 -1.77
N GLY A 67 -8.90 -15.62 -1.28
CA GLY A 67 -8.81 -16.80 -2.13
C GLY A 67 -7.47 -16.92 -2.84
N ALA A 68 -6.43 -16.32 -2.30
CA ALA A 68 -5.08 -16.32 -2.87
C ALA A 68 -4.17 -17.26 -2.08
N PRO A 69 -3.15 -17.87 -2.73
CA PRO A 69 -2.21 -18.73 -2.02
C PRO A 69 -1.49 -18.00 -0.88
N GLN A 70 -1.31 -18.68 0.25
CA GLN A 70 -0.63 -18.08 1.42
C GLN A 70 0.75 -17.49 1.11
N PRO A 71 1.62 -18.13 0.31
CA PRO A 71 2.92 -17.52 -0.03
C PRO A 71 2.79 -16.16 -0.71
N ARG A 72 1.81 -16.01 -1.60
CA ARG A 72 1.55 -14.73 -2.28
C ARG A 72 1.06 -13.67 -1.31
N VAL A 73 0.11 -14.01 -0.44
CA VAL A 73 -0.40 -13.09 0.58
C VAL A 73 0.73 -12.67 1.52
N SER A 74 1.55 -13.61 1.96
CA SER A 74 2.70 -13.35 2.82
C SER A 74 3.72 -12.43 2.16
N ASP A 75 4.00 -12.61 0.88
CA ASP A 75 4.92 -11.75 0.13
C ASP A 75 4.39 -10.32 0.02
N HIS A 76 3.10 -10.17 -0.27
CA HIS A 76 2.48 -8.84 -0.32
C HIS A 76 2.45 -8.17 1.06
N LEU A 77 2.17 -8.91 2.12
CA LEU A 77 2.22 -8.37 3.48
C LEU A 77 3.62 -7.92 3.86
N ARG A 78 4.65 -8.67 3.47
CA ARG A 78 6.04 -8.28 3.69
C ARG A 78 6.36 -6.98 2.97
N CYS A 79 5.93 -6.84 1.72
CA CYS A 79 6.09 -5.61 0.95
C CYS A 79 5.40 -4.43 1.63
N LEU A 80 4.14 -4.62 2.05
CA LEU A 80 3.37 -3.57 2.72
C LEU A 80 3.97 -3.18 4.07
N ALA A 81 4.47 -4.15 4.82
CA ALA A 81 5.17 -3.88 6.08
C ALA A 81 6.47 -3.13 5.85
N TRP A 82 7.22 -3.50 4.82
CA TRP A 82 8.45 -2.83 4.44
C TRP A 82 8.20 -1.37 4.06
N CYS A 83 7.12 -1.10 3.35
CA CYS A 83 6.72 0.26 2.97
C CYS A 83 6.15 1.08 4.14
N GLY A 84 5.88 0.45 5.27
CA GLY A 84 5.29 1.11 6.42
C GLY A 84 3.77 1.27 6.37
N TYR A 85 3.09 0.56 5.47
CA TYR A 85 1.63 0.64 5.33
C TYR A 85 0.90 -0.27 6.31
N VAL A 86 1.51 -1.39 6.67
CA VAL A 86 0.98 -2.29 7.68
C VAL A 86 2.02 -2.55 8.76
N GLN A 87 1.54 -2.88 9.94
CA GLN A 87 2.38 -3.33 11.06
C GLN A 87 1.96 -4.73 11.45
N VAL A 88 2.89 -5.46 12.04
CA VAL A 88 2.65 -6.81 12.52
C VAL A 88 2.82 -6.84 14.04
N ARG A 89 1.87 -7.47 14.72
CA ARG A 89 1.92 -7.77 16.13
C ARG A 89 1.99 -9.29 16.29
N ARG A 90 2.98 -9.76 17.02
CA ARG A 90 3.13 -11.19 17.27
C ARG A 90 2.63 -11.53 18.66
N GLU A 91 1.85 -12.59 18.74
CA GLU A 91 1.34 -13.12 19.99
C GLU A 91 1.39 -14.65 19.92
N GLY A 92 2.31 -15.25 20.65
CA GLY A 92 2.59 -16.68 20.54
C GLY A 92 3.01 -17.08 19.14
N ARG A 93 2.27 -17.99 18.51
CA ARG A 93 2.51 -18.45 17.13
C ARG A 93 1.78 -17.63 16.10
N ASN A 94 0.95 -16.67 16.54
CA ASN A 94 0.11 -15.88 15.64
C ASN A 94 0.77 -14.56 15.30
N ALA A 95 0.61 -14.13 14.05
CA ALA A 95 0.98 -12.82 13.57
C ALA A 95 -0.29 -12.09 13.14
N TYR A 96 -0.51 -10.91 13.69
CA TYR A 96 -1.67 -10.07 13.41
C TYR A 96 -1.20 -8.84 12.66
N TYR A 97 -1.83 -8.57 11.54
CA TYR A 97 -1.52 -7.44 10.68
C TYR A 97 -2.59 -6.37 10.81
N ALA A 98 -2.19 -5.13 10.83
CA ALA A 98 -3.07 -3.97 10.88
C ALA A 98 -2.48 -2.83 10.05
N VAL A 99 -3.33 -1.90 9.64
CA VAL A 99 -2.84 -0.66 9.00
C VAL A 99 -1.99 0.10 10.02
N ALA A 100 -0.80 0.51 9.60
CA ALA A 100 0.18 1.14 10.48
C ALA A 100 -0.03 2.65 10.67
N ASP A 101 -0.71 3.29 9.73
CA ASP A 101 -0.81 4.74 9.66
C ASP A 101 -2.16 5.13 9.08
N GLU A 102 -2.88 6.03 9.75
CA GLU A 102 -4.20 6.46 9.28
C GLU A 102 -4.15 7.20 7.93
N ARG A 103 -3.00 7.72 7.53
CA ARG A 103 -2.83 8.36 6.22
C ARG A 103 -2.98 7.36 5.09
N VAL A 104 -2.67 6.08 5.31
CA VAL A 104 -2.93 5.00 4.36
C VAL A 104 -4.44 4.90 4.09
N MET A 105 -5.24 4.92 5.14
CA MET A 105 -6.69 4.92 5.03
C MET A 105 -7.20 6.13 4.24
N ARG A 106 -6.65 7.31 4.52
CA ARG A 106 -7.04 8.56 3.84
C ARG A 106 -6.71 8.51 2.34
N ILE A 107 -5.57 7.94 1.97
CA ILE A 107 -5.21 7.76 0.56
C ILE A 107 -6.23 6.84 -0.13
N LEU A 108 -6.62 5.76 0.52
CA LEU A 108 -7.63 4.84 -0.01
C LEU A 108 -8.99 5.50 -0.17
N GLU A 109 -9.41 6.30 0.81
CA GLU A 109 -10.66 7.05 0.76
C GLU A 109 -10.67 8.05 -0.40
N LEU A 110 -9.59 8.81 -0.56
CA LEU A 110 -9.44 9.76 -1.67
C LEU A 110 -9.41 9.03 -3.02
N GLY A 111 -8.76 7.88 -3.08
CA GLY A 111 -8.76 7.04 -4.26
C GLY A 111 -10.15 6.56 -4.64
N GLU A 112 -10.95 6.17 -3.65
CA GLU A 112 -12.34 5.76 -3.84
C GLU A 112 -13.19 6.92 -4.37
N GLU A 113 -13.05 8.11 -3.81
CA GLU A 113 -13.75 9.30 -4.27
C GLU A 113 -13.42 9.61 -5.74
N LEU A 114 -12.14 9.57 -6.09
CA LEU A 114 -11.70 9.75 -7.48
C LEU A 114 -12.26 8.67 -8.40
N LEU A 115 -12.30 7.43 -7.95
CA LEU A 115 -12.85 6.32 -8.72
C LEU A 115 -14.32 6.55 -9.03
N GLN A 116 -15.11 6.94 -8.03
CA GLN A 116 -16.55 7.18 -8.21
C GLN A 116 -16.84 8.27 -9.22
N GLU A 117 -16.06 9.35 -9.20
CA GLU A 117 -16.22 10.47 -10.11
C GLU A 117 -15.74 10.17 -11.54
N ASN A 118 -14.76 9.28 -11.69
CA ASN A 118 -14.07 9.03 -12.95
C ASN A 118 -14.21 7.59 -13.46
N LEU A 119 -15.18 6.84 -12.96
CA LEU A 119 -15.32 5.42 -13.24
C LEU A 119 -15.38 5.12 -14.74
N GLU A 120 -16.21 5.86 -15.48
CA GLU A 120 -16.35 5.67 -16.93
C GLU A 120 -15.04 5.88 -17.70
N TYR A 121 -14.27 6.89 -17.27
CA TYR A 121 -12.98 7.19 -17.90
C TYR A 121 -11.93 6.13 -17.57
N LEU A 122 -11.90 5.67 -16.34
CA LEU A 122 -10.94 4.67 -15.90
C LEU A 122 -11.20 3.30 -16.53
N GLU A 123 -12.46 2.91 -16.67
CA GLU A 123 -12.84 1.67 -17.33
C GLU A 123 -12.51 1.68 -18.83
N ALA A 124 -12.59 2.85 -19.45
CA ALA A 124 -12.30 3.04 -20.87
C ALA A 124 -10.81 3.27 -21.17
N CYS A 125 -9.98 3.45 -20.16
CA CYS A 125 -8.57 3.75 -20.33
C CYS A 125 -7.75 2.48 -20.55
N ASP A 126 -7.34 2.27 -21.82
CA ASP A 126 -6.51 1.12 -22.21
C ASP A 126 -5.00 1.36 -21.96
N ASP A 127 -4.62 2.61 -21.70
CA ASP A 127 -3.22 3.03 -21.56
C ASP A 127 -2.68 2.83 -20.13
N ILE A 128 -3.55 2.71 -19.16
CA ILE A 128 -3.14 2.42 -17.78
C ILE A 128 -2.89 0.93 -17.66
N ASP A 129 -1.71 0.59 -17.16
CA ASP A 129 -1.31 -0.78 -16.94
C ASP A 129 -2.39 -1.55 -16.18
N LYS A 130 -2.82 -2.65 -16.76
CA LYS A 130 -3.88 -3.49 -16.20
C LYS A 130 -3.32 -4.23 -15.00
N GLY A 131 -3.33 -3.58 -13.83
CA GLY A 131 -2.80 -4.12 -12.59
C GLY A 131 -3.59 -5.30 -12.01
N CYS A 132 -4.54 -5.80 -12.73
CA CYS A 132 -5.35 -6.95 -12.29
C CYS A 132 -5.16 -8.15 -13.19
#